data_6b8c88475e502e8e9e44cfa40293c8f4
#
_entry.id   6b8c88475e502e8e9e44cfa40293c8f4
#
_cell.length_a   1.000
_cell.length_b   1.000
_cell.length_c   1.000
_cell.angle_alpha   90.00
_cell.angle_beta   90.00
_cell.angle_gamma   90.00
#
_symmetry.space_group_name_H-M   'P 1'
#
loop_
_entity.id
_entity.type
_entity.pdbx_description
1 polymer ?
#
loop_
_entity_poly.entity_id
_entity_poly.type
_entity_poly.pdbx_seq_one_letter_code
_entity_poly.pdbx_strand_id
1 'polypeptide(L)'
;MRALTYNAIVMLIFMYVFAVAGTLFFKLPEAHDLEPTQAKVLAEYVQSAANMPLNSDDPYGNLNEAMFTLLRIMTGEDWTDIRYNLVTASRLHLIPVAPWVVTFFHVLWYVFAAFLLINLVVGAVINNYQMIMDEEKKRVARQRAKELE
;
A
#
# COMPACT_ATOMS: atom_id res chain seq x y z
N MET A 1 23.27 4.42 -1.81
CA MET A 1 22.58 3.37 -1.02
C MET A 1 21.86 3.88 0.23
N ARG A 2 22.47 4.73 1.09
CA ARG A 2 21.80 5.22 2.33
C ARG A 2 20.46 5.91 2.10
N ALA A 3 20.35 6.80 1.11
CA ALA A 3 19.10 7.52 0.84
C ALA A 3 17.94 6.59 0.40
N LEU A 4 18.22 5.57 -0.39
CA LEU A 4 17.24 4.55 -0.79
C LEU A 4 16.71 3.77 0.42
N THR A 5 17.62 3.36 1.30
CA THR A 5 17.24 2.63 2.53
C THR A 5 16.36 3.50 3.43
N TYR A 6 16.70 4.80 3.61
CA TYR A 6 15.86 5.71 4.38
C TYR A 6 14.46 5.88 3.78
N ASN A 7 14.35 6.07 2.47
CA ASN A 7 13.06 6.21 1.80
C ASN A 7 12.22 4.93 1.93
N ALA A 8 12.84 3.75 1.80
CA ALA A 8 12.15 2.48 2.00
C ALA A 8 11.65 2.31 3.45
N ILE A 9 12.47 2.66 4.43
CA ILE A 9 12.07 2.61 5.85
C ILE A 9 10.91 3.56 6.12
N VAL A 10 10.97 4.80 5.62
CA VAL A 10 9.89 5.79 5.76
C VAL A 10 8.61 5.26 5.13
N MET A 11 8.67 4.68 3.95
CA MET A 11 7.53 4.07 3.28
C MET A 11 6.90 2.95 4.14
N LEU A 12 7.72 2.06 4.70
CA LEU A 12 7.25 0.97 5.57
C LEU A 12 6.58 1.50 6.84
N ILE A 13 7.13 2.55 7.46
CA ILE A 13 6.54 3.18 8.65
C ILE A 13 5.16 3.76 8.32
N PHE A 14 5.04 4.52 7.22
CA PHE A 14 3.75 5.07 6.82
C PHE A 14 2.75 3.97 6.45
N MET A 15 3.19 2.94 5.73
CA MET A 15 2.34 1.79 5.40
C MET A 15 1.84 1.10 6.67
N TYR A 16 2.69 0.92 7.68
CA TYR A 16 2.29 0.37 8.97
C TYR A 16 1.25 1.24 9.68
N VAL A 17 1.45 2.58 9.74
CA VAL A 17 0.48 3.50 10.35
C VAL A 17 -0.87 3.45 9.64
N PHE A 18 -0.86 3.45 8.30
CA PHE A 18 -2.09 3.30 7.51
C PHE A 18 -2.74 1.92 7.68
N ALA A 19 -1.95 0.85 7.81
CA ALA A 19 -2.47 -0.49 8.05
C ALA A 19 -3.19 -0.57 9.41
N VAL A 20 -2.59 -0.02 10.47
CA VAL A 20 -3.23 0.07 11.78
C VAL A 20 -4.52 0.89 11.72
N ALA A 21 -4.49 2.06 11.07
CA ALA A 21 -5.70 2.87 10.89
C ALA A 21 -6.76 2.12 10.05
N GLY A 22 -6.34 1.42 9.00
CA GLY A 22 -7.22 0.60 8.16
C GLY A 22 -7.93 -0.50 8.96
N THR A 23 -7.20 -1.24 9.81
CA THR A 23 -7.79 -2.27 10.66
C THR A 23 -8.78 -1.69 11.68
N LEU A 24 -8.54 -0.49 12.19
CA LEU A 24 -9.44 0.15 13.13
C LEU A 24 -10.74 0.67 12.47
N PHE A 25 -10.66 1.12 11.22
CA PHE A 25 -11.79 1.74 10.54
C PHE A 25 -12.61 0.78 9.68
N PHE A 26 -11.96 -0.22 9.07
CA PHE A 26 -12.55 -1.00 7.99
C PHE A 26 -12.64 -2.50 8.25
N LYS A 27 -12.13 -3.00 9.39
CA LYS A 27 -12.32 -4.40 9.77
C LYS A 27 -13.81 -4.72 9.82
N LEU A 28 -14.20 -5.81 9.15
CA LEU A 28 -15.57 -6.32 9.21
C LEU A 28 -15.86 -6.93 10.59
N PRO A 29 -17.09 -6.84 11.08
CA PRO A 29 -17.49 -7.47 12.33
C PRO A 29 -17.52 -9.00 12.17
N GLU A 30 -17.34 -9.71 13.26
CA GLU A 30 -17.52 -11.16 13.27
C GLU A 30 -19.00 -11.52 13.36
N ALA A 31 -19.42 -12.55 12.65
CA ALA A 31 -20.86 -12.90 12.56
C ALA A 31 -21.50 -13.22 13.92
N HIS A 32 -20.69 -13.69 14.90
CA HIS A 32 -21.18 -14.01 16.23
C HIS A 32 -21.47 -12.77 17.11
N ASP A 33 -20.91 -11.60 16.74
CA ASP A 33 -21.12 -10.33 17.44
C ASP A 33 -22.34 -9.55 16.92
N LEU A 34 -22.99 -10.07 15.85
CA LEU A 34 -24.07 -9.40 15.16
C LEU A 34 -25.44 -10.02 15.48
N GLU A 35 -26.46 -9.16 15.42
CA GLU A 35 -27.86 -9.63 15.40
C GLU A 35 -28.12 -10.50 14.14
N PRO A 36 -29.06 -11.49 14.21
CA PRO A 36 -29.28 -12.43 13.10
C PRO A 36 -29.55 -11.78 11.74
N THR A 37 -30.20 -10.63 11.72
CA THR A 37 -30.48 -9.85 10.50
C THR A 37 -29.21 -9.25 9.90
N GLN A 38 -28.36 -8.69 10.74
CA GLN A 38 -27.08 -8.12 10.30
C GLN A 38 -26.07 -9.22 9.90
N ALA A 39 -26.06 -10.34 10.62
CA ALA A 39 -25.24 -11.49 10.26
C ALA A 39 -25.60 -12.02 8.86
N LYS A 40 -26.88 -12.02 8.49
CA LYS A 40 -27.32 -12.37 7.14
C LYS A 40 -26.81 -11.37 6.10
N VAL A 41 -26.91 -10.07 6.37
CA VAL A 41 -26.39 -9.01 5.48
C VAL A 41 -24.88 -9.15 5.30
N LEU A 42 -24.14 -9.44 6.37
CA LEU A 42 -22.70 -9.70 6.29
C LEU A 42 -22.41 -10.91 5.41
N ALA A 43 -23.12 -12.02 5.57
CA ALA A 43 -22.92 -13.23 4.77
C ALA A 43 -23.20 -12.98 3.27
N GLU A 44 -24.25 -12.25 2.93
CA GLU A 44 -24.56 -11.84 1.56
C GLU A 44 -23.50 -10.92 0.98
N TYR A 45 -22.99 -9.97 1.78
CA TYR A 45 -21.90 -9.08 1.39
C TYR A 45 -20.61 -9.86 1.11
N VAL A 46 -20.17 -10.72 2.01
CA VAL A 46 -18.96 -11.54 1.85
C VAL A 46 -19.08 -12.45 0.63
N GLN A 47 -20.24 -13.07 0.41
CA GLN A 47 -20.50 -13.89 -0.75
C GLN A 47 -20.43 -13.08 -2.06
N SER A 48 -20.91 -11.83 -2.08
CA SER A 48 -20.83 -10.95 -3.24
C SER A 48 -19.38 -10.47 -3.48
N ALA A 49 -18.64 -10.20 -2.42
CA ALA A 49 -17.22 -9.81 -2.49
C ALA A 49 -16.32 -10.97 -2.91
N ALA A 50 -16.62 -12.20 -2.50
CA ALA A 50 -15.86 -13.40 -2.90
C ALA A 50 -15.91 -13.68 -4.41
N ASN A 51 -16.92 -13.16 -5.12
CA ASN A 51 -17.01 -13.24 -6.59
C ASN A 51 -16.18 -12.16 -7.31
N MET A 52 -15.55 -11.26 -6.58
CA MET A 52 -14.59 -10.29 -7.12
C MET A 52 -13.16 -10.86 -7.03
N PRO A 53 -12.20 -10.39 -7.86
CA PRO A 53 -10.83 -10.92 -7.88
C PRO A 53 -10.00 -10.57 -6.62
N LEU A 54 -10.67 -10.27 -5.52
CA LEU A 54 -10.08 -10.00 -4.22
C LEU A 54 -9.97 -11.30 -3.43
N ASN A 55 -8.76 -11.78 -3.22
CA ASN A 55 -8.47 -13.04 -2.51
C ASN A 55 -8.67 -12.95 -0.98
N SER A 56 -9.19 -11.85 -0.46
CA SER A 56 -9.44 -11.66 0.96
C SER A 56 -10.87 -11.19 1.20
N ASP A 57 -11.61 -11.96 1.98
CA ASP A 57 -12.98 -11.64 2.38
C ASP A 57 -13.03 -10.37 3.25
N ASP A 58 -11.93 -10.07 3.95
CA ASP A 58 -11.74 -8.85 4.74
C ASP A 58 -10.34 -8.27 4.53
N PRO A 59 -10.18 -7.28 3.62
CA PRO A 59 -8.89 -6.69 3.29
C PRO A 59 -8.23 -5.94 4.46
N TYR A 60 -8.95 -5.69 5.55
CA TYR A 60 -8.46 -5.05 6.76
C TYR A 60 -8.72 -5.88 8.03
N GLY A 61 -9.04 -7.15 7.91
CA GLY A 61 -9.38 -8.05 9.01
C GLY A 61 -8.28 -8.21 10.05
N ASN A 62 -7.04 -8.11 9.63
CA ASN A 62 -5.87 -8.09 10.50
C ASN A 62 -4.74 -7.26 9.88
N LEU A 63 -3.68 -7.01 10.67
CA LEU A 63 -2.58 -6.15 10.26
C LEU A 63 -1.84 -6.67 9.02
N ASN A 64 -1.66 -7.98 8.88
CA ASN A 64 -0.96 -8.57 7.72
C ASN A 64 -1.78 -8.37 6.43
N GLU A 65 -3.09 -8.63 6.49
CA GLU A 65 -4.00 -8.37 5.36
C GLU A 65 -4.04 -6.88 5.01
N ALA A 66 -4.10 -6.00 6.00
CA ALA A 66 -4.07 -4.56 5.80
C ALA A 66 -2.77 -4.09 5.11
N MET A 67 -1.61 -4.59 5.58
CA MET A 67 -0.32 -4.30 4.95
C MET A 67 -0.28 -4.77 3.49
N PHE A 68 -0.75 -5.98 3.22
CA PHE A 68 -0.80 -6.53 1.87
C PHE A 68 -1.77 -5.74 0.97
N THR A 69 -2.93 -5.37 1.49
CA THR A 69 -3.92 -4.53 0.81
C THR A 69 -3.33 -3.17 0.42
N LEU A 70 -2.63 -2.51 1.36
CA LEU A 70 -1.98 -1.23 1.09
C LEU A 70 -0.82 -1.37 0.08
N LEU A 71 -0.09 -2.48 0.10
CA LEU A 71 0.92 -2.77 -0.91
C LEU A 71 0.30 -2.91 -2.31
N ARG A 72 -0.83 -3.61 -2.45
CA ARG A 72 -1.58 -3.73 -3.71
C ARG A 72 -2.05 -2.36 -4.20
N ILE A 73 -2.65 -1.57 -3.32
CA ILE A 73 -3.09 -0.20 -3.65
C ILE A 73 -1.90 0.66 -4.12
N MET A 74 -0.72 0.53 -3.50
CA MET A 74 0.49 1.25 -3.89
C MET A 74 0.95 0.92 -5.31
N THR A 75 0.78 -0.33 -5.75
CA THR A 75 1.11 -0.73 -7.14
C THR A 75 0.06 -0.27 -8.16
N GLY A 76 -1.06 0.29 -7.69
CA GLY A 76 -2.18 0.70 -8.54
C GLY A 76 -3.15 -0.43 -8.88
N GLU A 77 -2.95 -1.62 -8.31
CA GLU A 77 -3.78 -2.79 -8.56
C GLU A 77 -5.01 -2.79 -7.65
N ASP A 78 -6.18 -3.04 -8.22
CA ASP A 78 -7.49 -3.26 -7.56
C ASP A 78 -7.92 -2.19 -6.54
N TRP A 79 -7.24 -1.05 -6.45
CA TRP A 79 -7.54 -0.04 -5.43
C TRP A 79 -8.96 0.51 -5.52
N THR A 80 -9.51 0.61 -6.73
CA THR A 80 -10.88 1.06 -6.97
C THR A 80 -11.90 0.05 -6.47
N ASP A 81 -11.63 -1.24 -6.65
CA ASP A 81 -12.53 -2.33 -6.28
C ASP A 81 -12.53 -2.53 -4.78
N ILE A 82 -11.35 -2.50 -4.14
CA ILE A 82 -11.20 -2.50 -2.68
C ILE A 82 -12.01 -1.35 -2.07
N ARG A 83 -11.81 -0.12 -2.58
CA ARG A 83 -12.55 1.06 -2.13
C ARG A 83 -14.06 0.89 -2.34
N TYR A 84 -14.48 0.38 -3.50
CA TYR A 84 -15.90 0.23 -3.82
C TYR A 84 -16.59 -0.77 -2.89
N ASN A 85 -15.95 -1.89 -2.61
CA ASN A 85 -16.44 -2.90 -1.68
C ASN A 85 -16.61 -2.31 -0.27
N LEU A 86 -15.60 -1.60 0.24
CA LEU A 86 -15.69 -0.99 1.56
C LEU A 86 -16.70 0.16 1.64
N VAL A 87 -16.90 0.91 0.55
CA VAL A 87 -18.01 1.87 0.46
C VAL A 87 -19.37 1.15 0.55
N THR A 88 -19.50 -0.03 -0.06
CA THR A 88 -20.70 -0.86 0.05
C THR A 88 -20.88 -1.38 1.48
N ALA A 89 -19.82 -1.89 2.12
CA ALA A 89 -19.85 -2.29 3.52
C ALA A 89 -20.28 -1.15 4.45
N SER A 90 -19.77 0.07 4.21
CA SER A 90 -20.17 1.27 4.94
C SER A 90 -21.66 1.60 4.76
N ARG A 91 -22.18 1.52 3.54
CA ARG A 91 -23.62 1.75 3.26
C ARG A 91 -24.52 0.70 3.89
N LEU A 92 -24.04 -0.51 4.04
CA LEU A 92 -24.73 -1.61 4.72
C LEU A 92 -24.57 -1.54 6.26
N HIS A 93 -23.90 -0.52 6.78
CA HIS A 93 -23.59 -0.35 8.21
C HIS A 93 -22.78 -1.50 8.82
N LEU A 94 -21.98 -2.21 8.01
CA LEU A 94 -21.09 -3.28 8.46
C LEU A 94 -19.78 -2.72 9.06
N ILE A 95 -19.41 -1.49 8.71
CA ILE A 95 -18.25 -0.78 9.27
C ILE A 95 -18.67 0.57 9.84
N PRO A 96 -17.97 1.09 10.89
CA PRO A 96 -18.45 2.24 11.66
C PRO A 96 -18.15 3.61 11.01
N VAL A 97 -17.67 3.64 9.78
CA VAL A 97 -17.23 4.87 9.09
C VAL A 97 -18.14 5.22 7.92
N ALA A 98 -18.27 6.51 7.63
CA ALA A 98 -19.06 6.99 6.49
C ALA A 98 -18.37 6.68 5.14
N PRO A 99 -19.13 6.52 4.02
CA PRO A 99 -18.60 6.21 2.70
C PRO A 99 -17.51 7.17 2.19
N TRP A 100 -17.60 8.44 2.55
CA TRP A 100 -16.61 9.44 2.16
C TRP A 100 -15.26 9.24 2.87
N VAL A 101 -15.26 8.73 4.12
CA VAL A 101 -14.03 8.41 4.88
C VAL A 101 -13.28 7.26 4.19
N VAL A 102 -14.01 6.22 3.76
CA VAL A 102 -13.42 5.12 2.98
C VAL A 102 -12.72 5.68 1.74
N THR A 103 -13.44 6.52 0.97
CA THR A 103 -12.88 7.10 -0.26
C THR A 103 -11.67 7.98 0.03
N PHE A 104 -11.77 8.86 1.02
CA PHE A 104 -10.69 9.78 1.39
C PHE A 104 -9.43 9.01 1.83
N PHE A 105 -9.58 7.99 2.67
CA PHE A 105 -8.47 7.16 3.13
C PHE A 105 -7.70 6.51 1.97
N HIS A 106 -8.44 5.86 1.04
CA HIS A 106 -7.82 5.14 -0.07
C HIS A 106 -7.18 6.09 -1.10
N VAL A 107 -7.82 7.22 -1.40
CA VAL A 107 -7.23 8.25 -2.27
C VAL A 107 -6.00 8.86 -1.63
N LEU A 108 -6.06 9.18 -0.34
CA LEU A 108 -4.93 9.73 0.41
C LEU A 108 -3.75 8.76 0.40
N TRP A 109 -3.99 7.48 0.69
CA TRP A 109 -2.95 6.46 0.64
C TRP A 109 -2.37 6.31 -0.77
N TYR A 110 -3.22 6.21 -1.79
CA TYR A 110 -2.78 6.05 -3.19
C TYR A 110 -1.85 7.19 -3.64
N VAL A 111 -2.26 8.45 -3.40
CA VAL A 111 -1.46 9.64 -3.77
C VAL A 111 -0.15 9.66 -2.99
N PHE A 112 -0.21 9.38 -1.69
CA PHE A 112 0.96 9.38 -0.83
C PHE A 112 1.95 8.28 -1.22
N ALA A 113 1.46 7.06 -1.43
CA ALA A 113 2.27 5.91 -1.84
C ALA A 113 2.90 6.11 -3.23
N ALA A 114 2.16 6.67 -4.19
CA ALA A 114 2.70 7.02 -5.51
C ALA A 114 3.84 8.03 -5.41
N PHE A 115 3.70 9.07 -4.57
CA PHE A 115 4.76 10.04 -4.31
C PHE A 115 6.02 9.39 -3.71
N LEU A 116 5.86 8.51 -2.72
CA LEU A 116 6.99 7.79 -2.11
C LEU A 116 7.66 6.85 -3.12
N LEU A 117 6.88 6.14 -3.93
CA LEU A 117 7.38 5.22 -4.93
C LEU A 117 8.20 5.96 -6.00
N ILE A 118 7.72 7.09 -6.51
CA ILE A 118 8.45 7.93 -7.46
C ILE A 118 9.78 8.38 -6.87
N ASN A 119 9.80 8.87 -5.63
CA ASN A 119 11.03 9.30 -4.95
C ASN A 119 12.02 8.14 -4.78
N LEU A 120 11.54 6.93 -4.52
CA LEU A 120 12.36 5.74 -4.39
C LEU A 120 13.00 5.34 -5.73
N VAL A 121 12.22 5.36 -6.81
CA VAL A 121 12.71 5.07 -8.18
C VAL A 121 13.72 6.12 -8.63
N VAL A 122 13.41 7.40 -8.49
CA VAL A 122 14.32 8.49 -8.85
C VAL A 122 15.63 8.39 -8.05
N GLY A 123 15.53 8.14 -6.75
CA GLY A 123 16.70 7.93 -5.88
C GLY A 123 17.57 6.74 -6.34
N ALA A 124 16.94 5.64 -6.78
CA ALA A 124 17.67 4.47 -7.33
C ALA A 124 18.39 4.81 -8.62
N VAL A 125 17.73 5.51 -9.54
CA VAL A 125 18.32 5.93 -10.83
C VAL A 125 19.51 6.86 -10.60
N ILE A 126 19.36 7.88 -9.75
CA ILE A 126 20.46 8.82 -9.43
C ILE A 126 21.65 8.08 -8.81
N ASN A 127 21.39 7.19 -7.85
CA ASN A 127 22.46 6.43 -7.20
C ASN A 127 23.22 5.53 -8.20
N ASN A 128 22.51 4.85 -9.09
CA ASN A 128 23.13 4.02 -10.12
C ASN A 128 23.96 4.87 -11.10
N TYR A 129 23.45 6.04 -11.50
CA TYR A 129 24.20 6.96 -12.35
C TYR A 129 25.48 7.45 -11.68
N GLN A 130 25.43 7.83 -10.40
CA GLN A 130 26.61 8.24 -9.64
C GLN A 130 27.65 7.13 -9.55
N MET A 131 27.23 5.87 -9.31
CA MET A 131 28.15 4.73 -9.28
C MET A 131 28.88 4.54 -10.62
N ILE A 132 28.18 4.61 -11.74
CA ILE A 132 28.75 4.49 -13.09
C ILE A 132 29.75 5.62 -13.33
N MET A 133 29.40 6.85 -13.01
CA MET A 133 30.29 8.01 -13.18
C MET A 133 31.56 7.91 -12.32
N ASP A 134 31.45 7.41 -11.10
CA ASP A 134 32.61 7.22 -10.21
C ASP A 134 33.54 6.11 -10.70
N GLU A 135 33.00 5.03 -11.26
CA GLU A 135 33.78 3.97 -11.90
C GLU A 135 34.53 4.48 -13.13
N GLU A 136 33.85 5.26 -13.97
CA GLU A 136 34.46 5.88 -15.15
C GLU A 136 35.62 6.83 -14.77
N LYS A 137 35.40 7.69 -13.76
CA LYS A 137 36.48 8.58 -13.25
C LYS A 137 37.69 7.78 -12.75
N LYS A 138 37.45 6.70 -12.00
CA LYS A 138 38.51 5.82 -11.52
C LYS A 138 39.25 5.14 -12.67
N ARG A 139 38.53 4.71 -13.71
CA ARG A 139 39.12 4.09 -14.92
C ARG A 139 40.03 5.06 -15.66
N VAL A 140 39.53 6.29 -15.91
CA VAL A 140 40.33 7.34 -16.58
C VAL A 140 41.57 7.72 -15.77
N ALA A 141 41.43 7.85 -14.43
CA ALA A 141 42.59 8.15 -13.57
C ALA A 141 43.66 7.04 -13.62
N ARG A 142 43.25 5.76 -13.64
CA ARG A 142 44.18 4.62 -13.78
C ARG A 142 44.86 4.60 -15.14
N GLN A 143 44.18 4.95 -16.23
CA GLN A 143 44.77 5.03 -17.55
C GLN A 143 45.83 6.14 -17.63
N ARG A 144 45.54 7.35 -17.13
CA ARG A 144 46.49 8.46 -17.08
C ARG A 144 47.72 8.16 -16.23
N ALA A 145 47.56 7.46 -15.11
CA ALA A 145 48.71 7.07 -14.28
C ALA A 145 49.65 6.11 -15.02
N LYS A 146 49.15 5.20 -15.86
CA LYS A 146 49.94 4.28 -16.67
C LYS A 146 50.64 4.95 -17.85
N GLU A 147 50.13 6.08 -18.34
CA GLU A 147 50.75 6.85 -19.44
C GLU A 147 51.90 7.73 -18.95
N LEU A 148 52.02 7.94 -17.64
CA LEU A 148 53.05 8.76 -17.00
C LEU A 148 54.25 7.93 -16.47
N GLU A 149 54.13 6.59 -16.45
CA GLU A 149 55.22 5.65 -16.13
C GLU A 149 55.97 5.22 -17.37
#